data_6e2fd937caad750b090dad01af5c1051
#
_entry.id   6e2fd937caad750b090dad01af5c1051
#
_cell.length_a   1.000
_cell.length_b   1.000
_cell.length_c   1.000
_cell.angle_alpha   90.00
_cell.angle_beta   90.00
_cell.angle_gamma   90.00
#
_symmetry.space_group_name_H-M   'P 1'
#
loop_
_entity.id
_entity.type
_entity.pdbx_description
1 polymer ?
#
loop_
_entity_poly.entity_id
_entity_poly.type
_entity_poly.pdbx_seq_one_letter_code
_entity_poly.pdbx_strand_id
1 'polypeptide(L)'
;MNDCDLIVVGGGPAGTTLATLVKKHAPGRRVILLEKAPGPRHHIGESLLPGLVPVLKEMGVFEKIDGAGFPRKLGANYVWGRDRAVWENDFNDVNIKEMLARHGKIPEKIEYAWQVRRSEYDEILLRHAQSTGVEVRRGAVATGILEDGERVAGVVLAGGEELRGEFLADCSGQNGFLSRFRRIREYNPQLKNVAGYAYFKGAPWKYRFSGHPDKTKIFVCSVACGWFWYIPIAADEVSVGLVTSVEFL
;
A
#
# COMPACT_ATOMS: atom_id res chain seq x y z
N MET A 1 22.87 -19.39 15.90
CA MET A 1 21.49 -20.00 15.82
C MET A 1 20.58 -18.89 15.33
N ASN A 2 19.62 -19.17 14.45
CA ASN A 2 18.68 -18.15 13.98
C ASN A 2 17.57 -17.95 15.03
N ASP A 3 17.16 -16.70 15.24
CA ASP A 3 16.07 -16.33 16.14
C ASP A 3 14.70 -16.61 15.52
N CYS A 4 14.62 -16.62 14.17
CA CYS A 4 13.40 -16.89 13.41
C CYS A 4 13.71 -17.40 11.99
N ASP A 5 12.67 -17.81 11.27
CA ASP A 5 12.80 -18.22 9.86
C ASP A 5 12.76 -17.01 8.93
N LEU A 6 11.91 -16.01 9.24
CA LEU A 6 11.74 -14.83 8.38
C LEU A 6 11.69 -13.55 9.23
N ILE A 7 12.55 -12.60 8.88
CA ILE A 7 12.46 -11.21 9.33
C ILE A 7 11.83 -10.37 8.21
N VAL A 8 10.77 -9.64 8.52
CA VAL A 8 10.12 -8.69 7.60
C VAL A 8 10.36 -7.28 8.11
N VAL A 9 11.04 -6.44 7.32
CA VAL A 9 11.31 -5.04 7.66
C VAL A 9 10.26 -4.14 7.02
N GLY A 10 9.35 -3.62 7.82
CA GLY A 10 8.25 -2.73 7.41
C GLY A 10 6.88 -3.37 7.58
N GLY A 11 6.02 -2.74 8.41
CA GLY A 11 4.66 -3.16 8.73
C GLY A 11 3.57 -2.57 7.83
N GLY A 12 3.94 -2.04 6.67
CA GLY A 12 2.97 -1.58 5.65
C GLY A 12 2.32 -2.75 4.89
N PRO A 13 1.48 -2.45 3.86
CA PRO A 13 0.73 -3.47 3.14
C PRO A 13 1.59 -4.62 2.57
N ALA A 14 2.79 -4.32 2.07
CA ALA A 14 3.68 -5.36 1.53
C ALA A 14 4.16 -6.34 2.62
N GLY A 15 4.65 -5.82 3.75
CA GLY A 15 5.16 -6.65 4.83
C GLY A 15 4.09 -7.45 5.54
N THR A 16 2.93 -6.85 5.81
CA THR A 16 1.80 -7.54 6.42
C THR A 16 1.23 -8.63 5.52
N THR A 17 1.16 -8.37 4.20
CA THR A 17 0.74 -9.38 3.23
C THR A 17 1.70 -10.58 3.22
N LEU A 18 3.00 -10.33 3.07
CA LEU A 18 4.01 -11.38 3.06
C LEU A 18 3.97 -12.20 4.36
N ALA A 19 4.02 -11.53 5.50
CA ALA A 19 4.05 -12.20 6.80
C ALA A 19 2.79 -13.06 7.05
N THR A 20 1.61 -12.53 6.71
CA THR A 20 0.34 -13.26 6.83
C THR A 20 0.30 -14.50 5.94
N LEU A 21 0.70 -14.37 4.67
CA LEU A 21 0.68 -15.48 3.72
C LEU A 21 1.71 -16.55 4.10
N VAL A 22 2.90 -16.17 4.58
CA VAL A 22 3.87 -17.14 5.10
C VAL A 22 3.28 -17.92 6.28
N LYS A 23 2.64 -17.24 7.23
CA LYS A 23 1.98 -17.94 8.37
C LYS A 23 0.83 -18.83 7.93
N LYS A 24 0.07 -18.42 6.93
CA LYS A 24 -1.03 -19.22 6.38
C LYS A 24 -0.54 -20.52 5.72
N HIS A 25 0.49 -20.42 4.87
CA HIS A 25 0.98 -21.57 4.08
C HIS A 25 2.06 -22.39 4.78
N ALA A 26 2.72 -21.81 5.79
CA ALA A 26 3.75 -22.47 6.58
C ALA A 26 3.60 -22.12 8.07
N PRO A 27 2.54 -22.60 8.76
CA PRO A 27 2.17 -22.17 10.12
C PRO A 27 3.25 -22.45 11.17
N GLY A 28 4.11 -23.45 10.94
CA GLY A 28 5.24 -23.77 11.82
C GLY A 28 6.40 -22.76 11.75
N ARG A 29 6.45 -21.92 10.71
CA ARG A 29 7.53 -20.93 10.58
C ARG A 29 7.38 -19.78 11.58
N ARG A 30 8.49 -19.41 12.20
CA ARG A 30 8.57 -18.22 13.06
C ARG A 30 8.85 -16.98 12.21
N VAL A 31 7.87 -16.08 12.15
CA VAL A 31 7.93 -14.81 11.37
C VAL A 31 7.94 -13.64 12.34
N ILE A 32 8.95 -12.78 12.23
CA ILE A 32 9.06 -11.52 12.97
C ILE A 32 8.92 -10.36 12.00
N LEU A 33 7.95 -9.49 12.25
CA LEU A 33 7.71 -8.29 11.47
C LEU A 33 8.08 -7.06 12.29
N LEU A 34 8.97 -6.24 11.76
CA LEU A 34 9.47 -5.03 12.38
C LEU A 34 8.78 -3.80 11.79
N GLU A 35 8.07 -3.04 12.61
CA GLU A 35 7.47 -1.76 12.23
C GLU A 35 8.10 -0.63 13.06
N LYS A 36 8.69 0.35 12.39
CA LYS A 36 9.38 1.47 13.07
C LYS A 36 8.42 2.41 13.79
N ALA A 37 7.19 2.56 13.33
CA ALA A 37 6.20 3.39 13.96
C ALA A 37 5.59 2.69 15.17
N PRO A 38 5.47 3.36 16.34
CA PRO A 38 4.81 2.79 17.50
C PRO A 38 3.29 2.67 17.35
N GLY A 39 2.70 3.44 16.43
CA GLY A 39 1.26 3.48 16.17
C GLY A 39 0.92 3.78 14.71
N PRO A 40 -0.37 3.91 14.40
CA PRO A 40 -0.86 4.24 13.07
C PRO A 40 -0.25 5.55 12.54
N ARG A 41 0.08 5.59 11.26
CA ARG A 41 0.71 6.76 10.62
C ARG A 41 0.03 7.12 9.31
N HIS A 42 0.01 8.41 9.00
CA HIS A 42 -0.40 8.88 7.70
C HIS A 42 0.58 8.44 6.61
N HIS A 43 0.04 8.06 5.48
CA HIS A 43 0.81 7.65 4.30
C HIS A 43 -0.04 7.85 3.05
N ILE A 44 0.57 8.26 1.94
CA ILE A 44 -0.11 8.29 0.63
C ILE A 44 -0.19 6.87 0.03
N GLY A 45 -0.98 6.73 -1.06
CA GLY A 45 -1.31 5.43 -1.65
C GLY A 45 -2.67 4.94 -1.14
N GLU A 46 -3.67 5.83 -1.17
CA GLU A 46 -4.98 5.70 -0.52
C GLU A 46 -6.04 5.12 -1.46
N SER A 47 -5.78 5.15 -2.76
CA SER A 47 -6.72 4.69 -3.78
C SER A 47 -6.33 3.31 -4.28
N LEU A 48 -7.02 2.28 -3.81
CA LEU A 48 -6.72 0.89 -4.10
C LEU A 48 -7.27 0.46 -5.48
N LEU A 49 -6.86 -0.72 -5.93
CA LEU A 49 -7.27 -1.31 -7.21
C LEU A 49 -7.90 -2.69 -6.99
N PRO A 50 -8.84 -3.11 -7.86
CA PRO A 50 -9.54 -4.39 -7.73
C PRO A 50 -8.63 -5.61 -7.66
N GLY A 51 -7.45 -5.59 -8.30
CA GLY A 51 -6.47 -6.67 -8.25
C GLY A 51 -5.98 -7.03 -6.83
N LEU A 52 -6.23 -6.14 -5.85
CA LEU A 52 -5.92 -6.41 -4.45
C LEU A 52 -6.94 -7.36 -3.78
N VAL A 53 -8.18 -7.39 -4.26
CA VAL A 53 -9.27 -8.16 -3.63
C VAL A 53 -8.95 -9.65 -3.47
N PRO A 54 -8.43 -10.36 -4.49
CA PRO A 54 -8.01 -11.75 -4.33
C PRO A 54 -6.94 -11.94 -3.26
N VAL A 55 -5.99 -11.02 -3.16
CA VAL A 55 -4.93 -11.06 -2.14
C VAL A 55 -5.51 -10.91 -0.75
N LEU A 56 -6.43 -9.97 -0.53
CA LEU A 56 -7.10 -9.79 0.77
C LEU A 56 -7.95 -11.01 1.16
N LYS A 57 -8.61 -11.64 0.19
CA LYS A 57 -9.34 -12.92 0.39
C LYS A 57 -8.37 -14.05 0.75
N GLU A 58 -7.26 -14.14 0.03
CA GLU A 58 -6.21 -15.13 0.31
C GLU A 58 -5.63 -14.95 1.72
N MET A 59 -5.38 -13.71 2.14
CA MET A 59 -4.94 -13.40 3.50
C MET A 59 -6.00 -13.70 4.56
N GLY A 60 -7.30 -13.76 4.21
CA GLY A 60 -8.42 -13.87 5.15
C GLY A 60 -8.79 -12.56 5.85
N VAL A 61 -8.41 -11.41 5.29
CA VAL A 61 -8.66 -10.09 5.87
C VAL A 61 -9.75 -9.29 5.13
N PHE A 62 -10.27 -9.83 4.03
CA PHE A 62 -11.22 -9.14 3.16
C PHE A 62 -12.43 -8.58 3.92
N GLU A 63 -13.11 -9.40 4.74
CA GLU A 63 -14.30 -8.98 5.48
C GLU A 63 -14.01 -7.85 6.48
N LYS A 64 -12.81 -7.80 7.05
CA LYS A 64 -12.40 -6.72 7.94
C LYS A 64 -12.23 -5.40 7.19
N ILE A 65 -11.72 -5.45 5.96
CA ILE A 65 -11.54 -4.28 5.10
C ILE A 65 -12.89 -3.82 4.54
N ASP A 66 -13.72 -4.73 4.05
CA ASP A 66 -15.02 -4.39 3.46
C ASP A 66 -15.99 -3.82 4.52
N GLY A 67 -15.91 -4.31 5.76
CA GLY A 67 -16.68 -3.82 6.90
C GLY A 67 -16.11 -2.57 7.60
N ALA A 68 -14.95 -2.07 7.20
CA ALA A 68 -14.30 -0.92 7.86
C ALA A 68 -14.91 0.45 7.51
N GLY A 69 -15.91 0.50 6.62
CA GLY A 69 -16.57 1.74 6.23
C GLY A 69 -15.79 2.62 5.24
N PHE A 70 -14.77 2.09 4.62
CA PHE A 70 -14.03 2.80 3.57
C PHE A 70 -14.91 3.06 2.34
N PRO A 71 -14.87 4.26 1.73
CA PRO A 71 -15.59 4.54 0.50
C PRO A 71 -15.23 3.54 -0.60
N ARG A 72 -16.24 2.94 -1.25
CA ARG A 72 -16.02 2.04 -2.36
C ARG A 72 -15.62 2.81 -3.61
N LYS A 73 -14.51 2.40 -4.21
CA LYS A 73 -13.98 2.94 -5.45
C LYS A 73 -14.43 2.10 -6.63
N LEU A 74 -15.05 2.73 -7.62
CA LEU A 74 -15.52 2.07 -8.85
C LEU A 74 -14.67 2.41 -10.08
N GLY A 75 -13.69 3.31 -9.95
CA GLY A 75 -12.88 3.73 -11.07
C GLY A 75 -12.15 5.04 -10.82
N ALA A 76 -11.87 5.74 -11.92
CA ALA A 76 -11.18 7.03 -11.89
C ALA A 76 -11.72 7.94 -13.00
N ASN A 77 -11.75 9.24 -12.73
CA ASN A 77 -12.04 10.29 -13.69
C ASN A 77 -10.79 11.13 -13.92
N TYR A 78 -10.52 11.45 -15.16
CA TYR A 78 -9.33 12.17 -15.55
C TYR A 78 -9.67 13.43 -16.36
N VAL A 79 -8.95 14.51 -16.08
CA VAL A 79 -8.79 15.65 -16.98
C VAL A 79 -7.32 15.66 -17.40
N TRP A 80 -7.07 15.05 -18.55
CA TRP A 80 -5.71 14.85 -19.04
C TRP A 80 -5.68 15.03 -20.54
N GLY A 81 -4.89 15.94 -21.01
CA GLY A 81 -4.82 16.28 -22.43
C GLY A 81 -5.09 17.76 -22.70
N ARG A 82 -5.08 18.12 -23.99
CA ARG A 82 -5.16 19.53 -24.42
C ARG A 82 -6.58 20.11 -24.36
N ASP A 83 -7.57 19.29 -24.64
CA ASP A 83 -9.00 19.67 -24.69
C ASP A 83 -9.65 19.78 -23.33
N ARG A 84 -8.97 19.34 -22.28
CA ARG A 84 -9.49 19.32 -20.90
C ARG A 84 -10.80 18.57 -20.72
N ALA A 85 -11.19 17.73 -21.69
CA ALA A 85 -12.36 16.87 -21.57
C ALA A 85 -12.18 15.88 -20.42
N VAL A 86 -13.27 15.62 -19.68
CA VAL A 86 -13.29 14.58 -18.66
C VAL A 86 -13.47 13.25 -19.34
N TRP A 87 -12.57 12.30 -19.09
CA TRP A 87 -12.77 10.91 -19.45
C TRP A 87 -12.66 10.02 -18.20
N GLU A 88 -13.25 8.86 -18.28
CA GLU A 88 -13.33 7.97 -17.14
C GLU A 88 -12.86 6.55 -17.45
N ASN A 89 -12.41 5.89 -16.39
CA ASN A 89 -12.16 4.46 -16.36
C ASN A 89 -13.05 3.87 -15.28
N ASP A 90 -13.92 2.95 -15.66
CA ASP A 90 -14.80 2.22 -14.75
C ASP A 90 -14.33 0.78 -14.62
N PHE A 91 -14.28 0.26 -13.39
CA PHE A 91 -13.86 -1.13 -13.15
C PHE A 91 -14.84 -2.16 -13.72
N ASN A 92 -16.04 -1.72 -14.06
CA ASN A 92 -17.04 -2.54 -14.75
C ASN A 92 -16.98 -2.44 -16.27
N ASP A 93 -16.04 -1.64 -16.82
CA ASP A 93 -15.86 -1.55 -18.27
C ASP A 93 -15.53 -2.92 -18.85
N VAL A 94 -16.29 -3.29 -19.89
CA VAL A 94 -16.14 -4.59 -20.57
C VAL A 94 -14.72 -4.77 -21.12
N ASN A 95 -14.12 -3.70 -21.64
CA ASN A 95 -12.77 -3.76 -22.20
C ASN A 95 -11.72 -4.11 -21.16
N ILE A 96 -11.86 -3.60 -19.92
CA ILE A 96 -10.96 -3.96 -18.82
C ILE A 96 -11.18 -5.42 -18.43
N LYS A 97 -12.45 -5.88 -18.37
CA LYS A 97 -12.78 -7.28 -18.07
C LYS A 97 -12.18 -8.22 -19.11
N GLU A 98 -12.32 -7.90 -20.41
CA GLU A 98 -11.75 -8.69 -21.50
C GLU A 98 -10.21 -8.69 -21.47
N MET A 99 -9.59 -7.54 -21.24
CA MET A 99 -8.13 -7.43 -21.15
C MET A 99 -7.59 -8.30 -20.01
N LEU A 100 -8.25 -8.26 -18.86
CA LEU A 100 -7.88 -9.04 -17.71
C LEU A 100 -8.17 -10.53 -17.91
N ALA A 101 -9.27 -10.91 -18.56
CA ALA A 101 -9.62 -12.30 -18.90
C ALA A 101 -8.58 -12.95 -19.82
N ARG A 102 -7.98 -12.21 -20.75
CA ARG A 102 -6.91 -12.67 -21.63
C ARG A 102 -5.64 -13.05 -20.87
N HIS A 103 -5.43 -12.52 -19.67
CA HIS A 103 -4.30 -12.84 -18.80
C HIS A 103 -4.61 -13.95 -17.76
N GLY A 104 -5.76 -14.61 -17.88
CA GLY A 104 -6.06 -15.90 -17.21
C GLY A 104 -6.26 -15.83 -15.70
N LYS A 105 -6.49 -14.65 -15.10
CA LYS A 105 -6.51 -14.51 -13.64
C LYS A 105 -7.54 -13.54 -13.09
N ILE A 106 -8.78 -13.53 -13.61
CA ILE A 106 -9.82 -12.76 -12.94
C ILE A 106 -10.74 -13.70 -12.19
N PRO A 107 -10.80 -13.56 -10.87
CA PRO A 107 -11.92 -14.09 -10.11
C PRO A 107 -13.20 -13.41 -10.58
N GLU A 108 -14.29 -14.17 -10.59
CA GLU A 108 -15.62 -13.64 -10.87
C GLU A 108 -15.87 -12.33 -10.12
N LYS A 109 -16.30 -11.29 -10.88
CA LYS A 109 -16.84 -10.03 -10.37
C LYS A 109 -16.05 -9.28 -9.30
N ILE A 110 -14.88 -8.74 -9.64
CA ILE A 110 -14.30 -7.67 -8.84
C ILE A 110 -14.78 -6.34 -9.42
N GLU A 111 -15.82 -5.77 -8.85
CA GLU A 111 -16.47 -4.56 -9.32
C GLU A 111 -15.97 -3.29 -8.65
N TYR A 112 -15.25 -3.41 -7.53
CA TYR A 112 -14.79 -2.27 -6.73
C TYR A 112 -13.46 -2.56 -6.02
N ALA A 113 -12.87 -1.49 -5.53
CA ALA A 113 -11.83 -1.47 -4.53
C ALA A 113 -12.26 -0.47 -3.45
N TRP A 114 -11.32 0.08 -2.69
CA TRP A 114 -11.61 1.07 -1.65
C TRP A 114 -10.70 2.28 -1.79
N GLN A 115 -11.20 3.39 -1.30
CA GLN A 115 -10.43 4.57 -0.97
C GLN A 115 -10.19 4.53 0.54
N VAL A 116 -8.94 4.44 0.96
CA VAL A 116 -8.64 4.13 2.37
C VAL A 116 -7.87 5.23 3.06
N ARG A 117 -8.22 5.48 4.32
CA ARG A 117 -7.30 6.17 5.21
C ARG A 117 -6.19 5.19 5.61
N ARG A 118 -4.98 5.42 5.10
CA ARG A 118 -3.85 4.49 5.23
C ARG A 118 -3.50 4.16 6.67
N SER A 119 -3.67 5.10 7.61
CA SER A 119 -3.46 4.81 9.04
C SER A 119 -4.39 3.73 9.58
N GLU A 120 -5.64 3.71 9.13
CA GLU A 120 -6.63 2.71 9.54
C GLU A 120 -6.45 1.39 8.78
N TYR A 121 -6.26 1.48 7.46
CA TYR A 121 -6.06 0.33 6.60
C TYR A 121 -4.81 -0.47 6.99
N ASP A 122 -3.67 0.21 7.16
CA ASP A 122 -2.41 -0.43 7.54
C ASP A 122 -2.52 -1.06 8.94
N GLU A 123 -3.24 -0.42 9.86
CA GLU A 123 -3.48 -0.95 11.21
C GLU A 123 -4.34 -2.23 11.18
N ILE A 124 -5.39 -2.29 10.35
CA ILE A 124 -6.21 -3.49 10.18
C ILE A 124 -5.32 -4.65 9.68
N LEU A 125 -4.50 -4.40 8.67
CA LEU A 125 -3.59 -5.42 8.14
C LEU A 125 -2.57 -5.90 9.18
N LEU A 126 -1.99 -4.97 9.94
CA LEU A 126 -0.97 -5.30 10.92
C LEU A 126 -1.53 -6.11 12.10
N ARG A 127 -2.72 -5.73 12.60
CA ARG A 127 -3.44 -6.51 13.62
C ARG A 127 -3.86 -7.88 13.09
N HIS A 128 -4.25 -7.95 11.82
CA HIS A 128 -4.57 -9.22 11.20
C HIS A 128 -3.34 -10.13 11.12
N ALA A 129 -2.20 -9.63 10.64
CA ALA A 129 -0.95 -10.39 10.63
C ALA A 129 -0.61 -10.92 12.04
N GLN A 130 -0.72 -10.08 13.07
CA GLN A 130 -0.51 -10.49 14.45
C GLN A 130 -1.47 -11.60 14.88
N SER A 131 -2.74 -11.53 14.50
CA SER A 131 -3.75 -12.56 14.83
C SER A 131 -3.49 -13.90 14.15
N THR A 132 -2.69 -13.95 13.08
CA THR A 132 -2.27 -15.21 12.41
C THR A 132 -1.01 -15.82 13.01
N GLY A 133 -0.45 -15.22 14.06
CA GLY A 133 0.73 -15.74 14.75
C GLY A 133 2.06 -15.14 14.23
N VAL A 134 1.99 -14.00 13.53
CA VAL A 134 3.18 -13.18 13.24
C VAL A 134 3.60 -12.44 14.51
N GLU A 135 4.87 -12.53 14.90
CA GLU A 135 5.44 -11.70 15.96
C GLU A 135 5.65 -10.27 15.44
N VAL A 136 4.76 -9.34 15.79
CA VAL A 136 4.84 -7.94 15.37
C VAL A 136 5.55 -7.11 16.44
N ARG A 137 6.69 -6.50 16.08
CA ARG A 137 7.45 -5.59 16.93
C ARG A 137 7.27 -4.15 16.46
N ARG A 138 6.43 -3.39 17.16
CA ARG A 138 6.23 -1.94 16.91
C ARG A 138 7.33 -1.10 17.58
N GLY A 139 7.67 0.02 16.97
CA GLY A 139 8.77 0.86 17.41
C GLY A 139 10.17 0.26 17.16
N ALA A 140 10.21 -0.90 16.47
CA ALA A 140 11.45 -1.60 16.17
C ALA A 140 12.07 -1.05 14.88
N VAL A 141 13.14 -0.28 15.02
CA VAL A 141 13.85 0.36 13.91
C VAL A 141 15.08 -0.48 13.55
N ALA A 142 15.05 -1.09 12.37
CA ALA A 142 16.25 -1.73 11.81
C ALA A 142 17.22 -0.65 11.31
N THR A 143 18.45 -0.65 11.85
CA THR A 143 19.50 0.34 11.58
C THR A 143 20.71 -0.22 10.85
N GLY A 144 20.89 -1.54 10.87
CA GLY A 144 22.01 -2.24 10.25
C GLY A 144 21.61 -3.63 9.77
N ILE A 145 22.50 -4.25 8.98
CA ILE A 145 22.37 -5.63 8.52
C ILE A 145 23.46 -6.48 9.18
N LEU A 146 23.14 -7.75 9.44
CA LEU A 146 24.10 -8.78 9.81
C LEU A 146 24.43 -9.62 8.58
N GLU A 147 25.69 -9.88 8.34
CA GLU A 147 26.17 -10.62 7.20
C GLU A 147 26.81 -11.95 7.63
N ASP A 148 26.69 -12.95 6.77
CA ASP A 148 27.35 -14.23 6.84
C ASP A 148 27.87 -14.56 5.42
N GLY A 149 29.10 -14.18 5.15
CA GLY A 149 29.65 -14.12 3.80
C GLY A 149 28.86 -13.10 2.94
N GLU A 150 28.35 -13.55 1.81
CA GLU A 150 27.53 -12.71 0.91
C GLU A 150 26.04 -12.66 1.31
N ARG A 151 25.62 -13.51 2.23
CA ARG A 151 24.22 -13.61 2.66
C ARG A 151 23.92 -12.58 3.75
N VAL A 152 22.74 -11.93 3.66
CA VAL A 152 22.21 -11.16 4.78
C VAL A 152 21.58 -12.13 5.76
N ALA A 153 22.16 -12.22 6.95
CA ALA A 153 21.78 -13.17 7.99
C ALA A 153 20.86 -12.58 9.07
N GLY A 154 20.58 -11.27 8.98
CA GLY A 154 19.74 -10.61 9.98
C GLY A 154 19.82 -9.10 9.94
N VAL A 155 19.34 -8.48 11.01
CA VAL A 155 19.35 -7.02 11.20
C VAL A 155 19.87 -6.63 12.58
N VAL A 156 20.39 -5.40 12.66
CA VAL A 156 20.67 -4.72 13.93
C VAL A 156 19.56 -3.71 14.17
N LEU A 157 18.95 -3.75 15.35
CA LEU A 157 17.92 -2.79 15.75
C LEU A 157 18.54 -1.55 16.41
N ALA A 158 17.76 -0.47 16.46
CA ALA A 158 18.12 0.68 17.28
C ALA A 158 18.28 0.23 18.76
N GLY A 159 19.43 0.56 19.36
CA GLY A 159 19.77 0.05 20.69
C GLY A 159 20.74 -1.12 20.70
N GLY A 160 21.11 -1.64 19.51
CA GLY A 160 22.18 -2.64 19.36
C GLY A 160 21.70 -4.10 19.45
N GLU A 161 20.41 -4.37 19.63
CA GLU A 161 19.88 -5.74 19.57
C GLU A 161 20.13 -6.31 18.19
N GLU A 162 20.71 -7.50 18.12
CA GLU A 162 20.85 -8.29 16.90
C GLU A 162 19.70 -9.29 16.79
N LEU A 163 19.12 -9.38 15.60
CA LEU A 163 18.08 -10.36 15.25
C LEU A 163 18.52 -11.13 14.02
N ARG A 164 18.67 -12.45 14.16
CA ARG A 164 19.10 -13.36 13.08
C ARG A 164 17.95 -14.14 12.51
N GLY A 165 17.92 -14.28 11.19
CA GLY A 165 16.89 -15.03 10.46
C GLY A 165 17.43 -15.82 9.29
N GLU A 166 16.70 -16.86 8.90
CA GLU A 166 17.03 -17.62 7.70
C GLU A 166 16.84 -16.75 6.44
N PHE A 167 15.74 -15.95 6.43
CA PHE A 167 15.43 -15.00 5.36
C PHE A 167 15.19 -13.60 5.91
N LEU A 168 15.54 -12.59 5.11
CA LEU A 168 15.21 -11.19 5.33
C LEU A 168 14.42 -10.66 4.14
N ALA A 169 13.22 -10.10 4.41
CA ALA A 169 12.40 -9.42 3.42
C ALA A 169 12.38 -7.91 3.68
N ASP A 170 12.84 -7.13 2.70
CA ASP A 170 12.77 -5.67 2.73
C ASP A 170 11.41 -5.19 2.21
N CYS A 171 10.51 -4.86 3.13
CA CYS A 171 9.21 -4.26 2.90
C CYS A 171 9.14 -2.82 3.41
N SER A 172 10.29 -2.15 3.51
CA SER A 172 10.44 -0.79 4.06
C SER A 172 9.93 0.32 3.12
N GLY A 173 9.39 -0.05 1.95
CA GLY A 173 8.83 0.84 0.95
C GLY A 173 9.89 1.75 0.33
N GLN A 174 9.59 3.03 0.16
CA GLN A 174 10.51 3.97 -0.48
C GLN A 174 11.84 4.18 0.27
N ASN A 175 11.90 3.81 1.55
CA ASN A 175 13.15 3.88 2.30
C ASN A 175 14.21 2.91 1.76
N GLY A 176 13.80 1.76 1.24
CA GLY A 176 14.68 0.77 0.65
C GLY A 176 15.78 0.35 1.63
N PHE A 177 15.40 -0.22 2.77
CA PHE A 177 16.33 -0.55 3.86
C PHE A 177 17.54 -1.35 3.35
N LEU A 178 17.29 -2.52 2.78
CA LEU A 178 18.36 -3.39 2.29
C LEU A 178 19.10 -2.78 1.08
N SER A 179 18.36 -2.14 0.19
CA SER A 179 18.93 -1.56 -1.04
C SER A 179 19.94 -0.44 -0.75
N ARG A 180 19.81 0.27 0.38
CA ARG A 180 20.80 1.27 0.83
C ARG A 180 22.10 0.63 1.27
N PHE A 181 22.04 -0.47 2.04
CA PHE A 181 23.24 -1.18 2.48
C PHE A 181 23.96 -1.86 1.32
N ARG A 182 23.21 -2.46 0.42
CA ARG A 182 23.75 -3.15 -0.77
C ARG A 182 24.03 -2.24 -1.95
N ARG A 183 23.67 -0.94 -1.89
CA ARG A 183 23.86 0.06 -2.96
C ARG A 183 23.33 -0.38 -4.32
N ILE A 184 22.21 -1.14 -4.32
CA ILE A 184 21.58 -1.71 -5.53
C ILE A 184 20.39 -0.89 -6.03
N ARG A 185 20.13 0.28 -5.43
CA ARG A 185 19.01 1.14 -5.80
C ARG A 185 19.39 2.02 -6.99
N GLU A 186 18.67 1.84 -8.06
CA GLU A 186 18.76 2.68 -9.26
C GLU A 186 17.54 3.60 -9.34
N TYR A 187 17.78 4.86 -9.71
CA TYR A 187 16.73 5.84 -9.94
C TYR A 187 16.61 6.13 -11.42
N ASN A 188 15.39 6.08 -11.94
CA ASN A 188 15.13 6.56 -13.29
C ASN A 188 15.35 8.11 -13.31
N PRO A 189 16.28 8.63 -14.10
CA PRO A 189 16.59 10.06 -14.12
C PRO A 189 15.43 10.93 -14.61
N GLN A 190 14.47 10.33 -15.36
CA GLN A 190 13.30 11.02 -15.90
C GLN A 190 12.10 11.03 -14.94
N LEU A 191 12.16 10.28 -13.83
CA LEU A 191 11.05 10.13 -12.87
C LEU A 191 11.43 10.65 -11.47
N LYS A 192 11.93 11.87 -11.41
CA LYS A 192 12.27 12.56 -10.16
C LYS A 192 11.09 13.42 -9.70
N ASN A 193 10.05 12.76 -9.20
CA ASN A 193 8.85 13.43 -8.75
C ASN A 193 8.77 13.50 -7.23
N VAL A 194 8.11 14.53 -6.75
CA VAL A 194 7.74 14.74 -5.35
C VAL A 194 6.25 14.99 -5.26
N ALA A 195 5.65 14.60 -4.15
CA ALA A 195 4.24 14.86 -3.86
C ALA A 195 4.08 15.66 -2.58
N GLY A 196 3.34 16.78 -2.68
CA GLY A 196 2.80 17.50 -1.55
C GLY A 196 1.31 17.23 -1.42
N TYR A 197 0.78 16.97 -0.20
CA TYR A 197 -0.62 16.64 -0.02
C TYR A 197 -1.16 17.11 1.33
N ALA A 198 -2.49 17.25 1.39
CA ALA A 198 -3.21 17.56 2.61
C ALA A 198 -4.59 16.88 2.63
N TYR A 199 -5.17 16.80 3.81
CA TYR A 199 -6.53 16.32 4.03
C TYR A 199 -7.47 17.49 4.28
N PHE A 200 -8.65 17.44 3.66
CA PHE A 200 -9.67 18.48 3.76
C PHE A 200 -10.98 17.88 4.25
N LYS A 201 -11.45 18.37 5.37
CA LYS A 201 -12.77 18.04 5.92
C LYS A 201 -13.86 18.94 5.34
N GLY A 202 -15.08 18.40 5.23
CA GLY A 202 -16.22 19.11 4.68
C GLY A 202 -16.17 19.35 3.18
N ALA A 203 -15.12 18.87 2.50
CA ALA A 203 -15.04 18.98 1.06
C ALA A 203 -15.98 17.94 0.39
N PRO A 204 -16.78 18.36 -0.63
CA PRO A 204 -17.71 17.44 -1.28
C PRO A 204 -16.96 16.43 -2.12
N TRP A 205 -17.48 15.21 -2.18
CA TRP A 205 -17.00 14.24 -3.16
C TRP A 205 -17.34 14.72 -4.57
N LYS A 206 -16.36 14.85 -5.40
CA LYS A 206 -16.50 15.37 -6.78
C LYS A 206 -17.42 14.47 -7.62
N TYR A 207 -17.29 13.17 -7.46
CA TYR A 207 -18.09 12.18 -8.18
C TYR A 207 -18.76 11.25 -7.19
N ARG A 208 -20.09 11.37 -7.09
CA ARG A 208 -20.96 10.48 -6.31
C ARG A 208 -21.92 9.77 -7.25
N PHE A 209 -22.23 8.54 -6.92
CA PHE A 209 -23.27 7.80 -7.63
C PHE A 209 -24.62 8.07 -6.97
N SER A 210 -25.64 8.44 -7.78
CA SER A 210 -26.99 8.61 -7.29
C SER A 210 -27.48 7.32 -6.62
N GLY A 211 -28.02 7.45 -5.40
CA GLY A 211 -28.48 6.30 -4.61
C GLY A 211 -27.36 5.42 -3.99
N HIS A 212 -26.10 5.80 -4.14
CA HIS A 212 -24.97 5.05 -3.61
C HIS A 212 -23.94 5.98 -2.95
N PRO A 213 -24.23 6.49 -1.75
CA PRO A 213 -23.39 7.50 -1.09
C PRO A 213 -22.01 6.98 -0.67
N ASP A 214 -21.85 5.67 -0.60
CA ASP A 214 -20.61 4.96 -0.29
C ASP A 214 -19.70 4.70 -1.51
N LYS A 215 -20.21 4.97 -2.74
CA LYS A 215 -19.48 4.70 -3.99
C LYS A 215 -18.91 5.97 -4.59
N THR A 216 -17.67 5.90 -5.08
CA THR A 216 -16.96 7.05 -5.62
C THR A 216 -15.94 6.66 -6.70
N LYS A 217 -15.46 7.67 -7.41
CA LYS A 217 -14.27 7.60 -8.28
C LYS A 217 -13.27 8.63 -7.80
N ILE A 218 -12.00 8.36 -7.99
CA ILE A 218 -10.98 9.41 -7.82
C ILE A 218 -11.07 10.40 -8.98
N PHE A 219 -10.60 11.60 -8.74
CA PHE A 219 -10.40 12.60 -9.77
C PHE A 219 -8.91 12.92 -9.90
N VAL A 220 -8.41 12.91 -11.12
CA VAL A 220 -7.03 13.23 -11.46
C VAL A 220 -7.02 14.32 -12.52
N CYS A 221 -6.26 15.36 -12.31
CA CYS A 221 -6.19 16.51 -13.21
C CYS A 221 -4.74 16.86 -13.52
N SER A 222 -4.37 16.88 -14.81
CA SER A 222 -3.07 17.38 -15.24
C SER A 222 -3.00 18.90 -15.18
N VAL A 223 -1.84 19.40 -14.82
CA VAL A 223 -1.49 20.83 -14.82
C VAL A 223 -0.12 21.01 -15.45
N ALA A 224 0.28 22.24 -15.75
CA ALA A 224 1.53 22.52 -16.46
C ALA A 224 2.77 21.92 -15.78
N CYS A 225 2.77 21.85 -14.43
CA CYS A 225 3.91 21.39 -13.66
C CYS A 225 3.77 19.95 -13.13
N GLY A 226 2.68 19.24 -13.47
CA GLY A 226 2.43 17.90 -12.92
C GLY A 226 0.98 17.50 -12.95
N TRP A 227 0.46 16.96 -11.84
CA TRP A 227 -0.93 16.54 -11.76
C TRP A 227 -1.44 16.51 -10.32
N PHE A 228 -2.73 16.81 -10.15
CA PHE A 228 -3.43 16.73 -8.89
C PHE A 228 -4.23 15.42 -8.78
N TRP A 229 -4.31 14.90 -7.57
CA TRP A 229 -5.35 13.92 -7.20
C TRP A 229 -6.38 14.55 -6.26
N TYR A 230 -7.58 14.01 -6.29
CA TYR A 230 -8.65 14.28 -5.37
C TYR A 230 -9.32 12.95 -5.00
N ILE A 231 -9.13 12.48 -3.78
CA ILE A 231 -9.49 11.13 -3.33
C ILE A 231 -10.39 11.24 -2.10
N PRO A 232 -11.69 10.86 -2.18
CA PRO A 232 -12.54 10.75 -1.01
C PRO A 232 -12.07 9.57 -0.14
N ILE A 233 -11.57 9.83 1.05
CA ILE A 233 -11.05 8.81 1.98
C ILE A 233 -11.97 8.50 3.15
N ALA A 234 -12.95 9.36 3.38
CA ALA A 234 -14.05 9.18 4.33
C ALA A 234 -15.28 9.97 3.87
N ALA A 235 -16.38 9.83 4.57
CA ALA A 235 -17.66 10.48 4.21
C ALA A 235 -17.56 12.00 4.09
N ASP A 236 -16.72 12.61 4.92
CA ASP A 236 -16.53 14.06 5.04
C ASP A 236 -15.08 14.51 4.80
N GLU A 237 -14.21 13.62 4.36
CA GLU A 237 -12.78 13.91 4.20
C GLU A 237 -12.24 13.47 2.85
N VAL A 238 -11.44 14.33 2.24
CA VAL A 238 -10.77 14.07 0.98
C VAL A 238 -9.26 14.27 1.12
N SER A 239 -8.50 13.45 0.43
CA SER A 239 -7.06 13.64 0.21
C SER A 239 -6.87 14.39 -1.10
N VAL A 240 -6.14 15.49 -1.06
CA VAL A 240 -5.76 16.26 -2.25
C VAL A 240 -4.26 16.42 -2.27
N GLY A 241 -3.64 16.15 -3.39
CA GLY A 241 -2.20 16.36 -3.53
C GLY A 241 -1.77 16.67 -4.95
N LEU A 242 -0.60 17.27 -5.04
CA LEU A 242 0.10 17.60 -6.28
C LEU A 242 1.33 16.72 -6.40
N VAL A 243 1.50 16.10 -7.55
CA VAL A 243 2.77 15.49 -7.97
C VAL A 243 3.42 16.39 -8.99
N THR A 244 4.68 16.73 -8.75
CA THR A 244 5.48 17.58 -9.67
C THR A 244 6.93 17.09 -9.71
N SER A 245 7.71 17.54 -10.68
CA SER A 245 9.13 17.25 -10.71
C SER A 245 9.87 18.00 -9.60
N VAL A 246 10.98 17.43 -9.12
CA VAL A 246 11.85 18.10 -8.13
C VAL A 246 12.41 19.41 -8.68
N GLU A 247 12.58 19.52 -10.00
CA GLU A 247 13.11 20.72 -10.65
C GLU A 247 12.14 21.92 -10.63
N PHE A 248 10.85 21.64 -10.41
CA PHE A 248 9.81 22.68 -10.35
C PHE A 248 9.65 23.28 -8.95
N LEU A 249 10.17 22.66 -7.91
CA LEU A 249 10.13 23.14 -6.53
C LEU A 249 11.30 24.08 -6.24
#